data_87c518ef2f93c220400f5876bb8d8e9a
#
_entry.id   87c518ef2f93c220400f5876bb8d8e9a
#
_cell.length_a   1.000
_cell.length_b   1.000
_cell.length_c   1.000
_cell.angle_alpha   90.00
_cell.angle_beta   90.00
_cell.angle_gamma   90.00
#
_symmetry.space_group_name_H-M   'P 1'
#
loop_
_entity.id
_entity.type
_entity.pdbx_description
1 polymer ?
#
loop_
_entity_poly.entity_id
_entity_poly.type
_entity_poly.pdbx_seq_one_letter_code
_entity_poly.pdbx_strand_id
1 'polypeptide(L)'
;MDTTLATFEQDVLAASTLAPVLVDFWAPWCGPCKSLGPMLEKLEAEGAGKWKLVKVNVDENHELAAHFQVRSIPHVIAFADGQAVDQFVGVLPEGQLREFIERLVPQGAPAARVEAQTALAEGRRDDAYDLLQAALAYDPGFDEARMDRIELLLEDNRIDEARNEVDLLSPKTTQGIDARFNAIKTRLDAVDAAADLPPTDALEASVANNPDDLEARFDLANALIAHRKYAGALEHLLAIVQRDRAFRDDIGRKTMLSVFDLAAHQPELVAQWRRKLSASLY
;
A
#
# COMPACT_ATOMS: atom_id res chain seq x y z
N MET A 1 -17.56 16.41 3.24
CA MET A 1 -17.90 15.71 1.98
C MET A 1 -19.00 14.71 2.28
N ASP A 2 -20.06 14.57 1.41
CA ASP A 2 -21.09 13.55 1.61
C ASP A 2 -20.71 12.26 0.89
N THR A 3 -21.04 11.08 1.47
CA THR A 3 -20.83 9.76 0.90
C THR A 3 -22.10 8.92 0.92
N THR A 4 -22.12 7.88 0.11
CA THR A 4 -23.23 6.93 -0.04
C THR A 4 -22.70 5.50 0.07
N LEU A 5 -23.61 4.50 0.13
CA LEU A 5 -23.20 3.09 0.13
C LEU A 5 -22.27 2.74 -1.06
N ALA A 6 -22.51 3.34 -2.23
CA ALA A 6 -21.73 3.06 -3.44
C ALA A 6 -20.29 3.60 -3.38
N THR A 7 -20.05 4.68 -2.64
CA THR A 7 -18.74 5.35 -2.57
C THR A 7 -18.03 5.16 -1.23
N PHE A 8 -18.70 4.55 -0.23
CA PHE A 8 -18.20 4.39 1.12
C PHE A 8 -16.84 3.65 1.18
N GLU A 9 -16.68 2.63 0.38
CA GLU A 9 -15.40 1.88 0.32
C GLU A 9 -14.25 2.80 -0.06
N GLN A 10 -14.43 3.64 -1.08
CA GLN A 10 -13.41 4.57 -1.55
C GLN A 10 -13.26 5.77 -0.62
N ASP A 11 -14.39 6.41 -0.24
CA ASP A 11 -14.39 7.67 0.50
C ASP A 11 -13.98 7.50 1.96
N VAL A 12 -14.18 6.31 2.54
CA VAL A 12 -13.95 6.02 3.94
C VAL A 12 -12.89 4.94 4.13
N LEU A 13 -13.11 3.70 3.65
CA LEU A 13 -12.22 2.59 3.97
C LEU A 13 -10.83 2.79 3.32
N ALA A 14 -10.78 3.00 2.01
CA ALA A 14 -9.52 3.24 1.31
C ALA A 14 -8.87 4.56 1.75
N ALA A 15 -9.65 5.64 1.94
CA ALA A 15 -9.11 6.92 2.38
C ALA A 15 -8.52 6.84 3.80
N SER A 16 -9.07 6.00 4.68
CA SER A 16 -8.60 5.87 6.07
C SER A 16 -7.26 5.14 6.21
N THR A 17 -6.73 4.56 5.13
CA THR A 17 -5.36 4.02 5.11
C THR A 17 -4.29 5.11 5.00
N LEU A 18 -4.68 6.31 4.53
CA LEU A 18 -3.77 7.46 4.39
C LEU A 18 -3.89 8.43 5.57
N ALA A 19 -5.11 8.70 6.02
CA ALA A 19 -5.38 9.59 7.16
C ALA A 19 -6.69 9.17 7.82
N PRO A 20 -6.86 9.31 9.15
CA PRO A 20 -8.11 9.00 9.82
C PRO A 20 -9.31 9.67 9.18
N VAL A 21 -10.42 8.94 9.05
CA VAL A 21 -11.68 9.46 8.51
C VAL A 21 -12.74 9.43 9.60
N LEU A 22 -13.33 10.58 9.91
CA LEU A 22 -14.51 10.68 10.78
C LEU A 22 -15.77 10.66 9.93
N VAL A 23 -16.64 9.70 10.18
CA VAL A 23 -17.92 9.56 9.51
C VAL A 23 -19.02 10.09 10.43
N ASP A 24 -19.63 11.23 10.06
CA ASP A 24 -20.75 11.84 10.79
C ASP A 24 -22.09 11.33 10.23
N PHE A 25 -22.77 10.49 10.97
CA PHE A 25 -24.12 10.04 10.66
C PHE A 25 -25.14 11.07 11.17
N TRP A 26 -25.86 11.69 10.25
CA TRP A 26 -26.72 12.83 10.50
C TRP A 26 -28.03 12.77 9.69
N ALA A 27 -28.97 13.68 9.97
CA ALA A 27 -30.17 13.91 9.15
C ALA A 27 -30.59 15.39 9.17
N PRO A 28 -31.34 15.88 8.16
CA PRO A 28 -31.77 17.28 8.06
C PRO A 28 -32.68 17.76 9.22
N TRP A 29 -33.44 16.86 9.79
CA TRP A 29 -34.35 17.14 10.93
C TRP A 29 -33.66 17.06 12.30
N CYS A 30 -32.40 16.58 12.36
CA CYS A 30 -31.67 16.42 13.62
C CYS A 30 -31.12 17.75 14.13
N GLY A 31 -31.74 18.29 15.15
CA GLY A 31 -31.32 19.55 15.77
C GLY A 31 -29.87 19.52 16.30
N PRO A 32 -29.47 18.53 17.10
CA PRO A 32 -28.09 18.39 17.61
C PRO A 32 -27.04 18.25 16.50
N CYS A 33 -27.38 17.59 15.38
CA CYS A 33 -26.46 17.44 14.23
C CYS A 33 -26.12 18.81 13.60
N LYS A 34 -27.06 19.76 13.62
CA LYS A 34 -26.84 21.14 13.11
C LYS A 34 -25.83 21.92 13.96
N SER A 35 -25.61 21.50 15.20
CA SER A 35 -24.58 22.08 16.06
C SER A 35 -23.23 21.36 15.90
N LEU A 36 -23.22 20.03 15.78
CA LEU A 36 -21.99 19.23 15.68
C LEU A 36 -21.32 19.41 14.31
N GLY A 37 -22.08 19.33 13.21
CA GLY A 37 -21.53 19.38 11.85
C GLY A 37 -20.60 20.57 11.61
N PRO A 38 -21.03 21.83 11.84
CA PRO A 38 -20.17 22.99 11.67
C PRO A 38 -18.90 22.98 12.56
N MET A 39 -18.98 22.39 13.77
CA MET A 39 -17.78 22.24 14.63
C MET A 39 -16.78 21.24 14.02
N LEU A 40 -17.26 20.10 13.51
CA LEU A 40 -16.40 19.13 12.83
C LEU A 40 -15.79 19.71 11.56
N GLU A 41 -16.56 20.41 10.74
CA GLU A 41 -16.10 21.09 9.53
C GLU A 41 -15.01 22.15 9.83
N LYS A 42 -15.19 22.93 10.89
CA LYS A 42 -14.18 23.88 11.38
C LYS A 42 -12.89 23.15 11.79
N LEU A 43 -13.00 22.08 12.58
CA LEU A 43 -11.86 21.31 13.06
C LEU A 43 -11.13 20.57 11.91
N GLU A 44 -11.85 20.10 10.89
CA GLU A 44 -11.24 19.53 9.70
C GLU A 44 -10.40 20.55 8.94
N ALA A 45 -10.93 21.75 8.74
CA ALA A 45 -10.20 22.84 8.09
C ALA A 45 -8.93 23.24 8.89
N GLU A 46 -9.01 23.29 10.23
CA GLU A 46 -7.85 23.52 11.10
C GLU A 46 -6.84 22.36 11.06
N GLY A 47 -7.31 21.12 10.83
CA GLY A 47 -6.49 19.91 10.76
C GLY A 47 -5.62 19.82 9.51
N ALA A 48 -5.86 20.68 8.50
CA ALA A 48 -5.02 20.80 7.28
C ALA A 48 -4.70 19.43 6.61
N GLY A 49 -5.69 18.54 6.52
CA GLY A 49 -5.55 17.24 5.86
C GLY A 49 -5.02 16.10 6.74
N LYS A 50 -4.71 16.35 8.02
CA LYS A 50 -4.28 15.30 8.97
C LYS A 50 -5.38 14.28 9.27
N TRP A 51 -6.61 14.59 8.98
CA TRP A 51 -7.79 13.74 9.04
C TRP A 51 -8.87 14.28 8.10
N LYS A 52 -9.90 13.49 7.80
CA LYS A 52 -10.99 13.86 6.88
C LYS A 52 -12.35 13.71 7.55
N LEU A 53 -13.30 14.58 7.19
CA LEU A 53 -14.69 14.48 7.56
C LEU A 53 -15.53 13.99 6.38
N VAL A 54 -16.26 12.90 6.60
CA VAL A 54 -17.24 12.36 5.66
C VAL A 54 -18.60 12.34 6.34
N LYS A 55 -19.67 12.70 5.62
CA LYS A 55 -21.03 12.79 6.18
C LYS A 55 -21.92 11.75 5.52
N VAL A 56 -22.75 11.07 6.30
CA VAL A 56 -23.74 10.09 5.87
C VAL A 56 -25.12 10.54 6.32
N ASN A 57 -25.97 10.93 5.37
CA ASN A 57 -27.39 11.18 5.65
C ASN A 57 -28.10 9.83 5.88
N VAL A 58 -28.57 9.57 7.10
CA VAL A 58 -29.21 8.30 7.45
C VAL A 58 -30.55 8.07 6.78
N ASP A 59 -31.24 9.14 6.37
CA ASP A 59 -32.51 9.04 5.64
C ASP A 59 -32.31 8.52 4.20
N GLU A 60 -31.15 8.74 3.62
CA GLU A 60 -30.78 8.32 2.28
C GLU A 60 -29.92 7.04 2.27
N ASN A 61 -29.29 6.70 3.40
CA ASN A 61 -28.32 5.59 3.52
C ASN A 61 -28.69 4.66 4.69
N HIS A 62 -29.92 4.15 4.70
CA HIS A 62 -30.41 3.24 5.77
C HIS A 62 -29.56 1.99 5.94
N GLU A 63 -29.03 1.45 4.83
CA GLU A 63 -28.21 0.23 4.85
C GLU A 63 -26.86 0.49 5.57
N LEU A 64 -26.21 1.64 5.32
CA LEU A 64 -24.99 2.02 6.05
C LEU A 64 -25.29 2.23 7.53
N ALA A 65 -26.35 2.96 7.87
CA ALA A 65 -26.75 3.18 9.25
C ALA A 65 -27.05 1.87 9.98
N ALA A 66 -27.71 0.91 9.33
CA ALA A 66 -27.97 -0.40 9.89
C ALA A 66 -26.69 -1.25 10.04
N HIS A 67 -25.80 -1.23 9.04
CA HIS A 67 -24.52 -1.95 9.05
C HIS A 67 -23.64 -1.52 10.23
N PHE A 68 -23.53 -0.20 10.46
CA PHE A 68 -22.77 0.35 11.59
C PHE A 68 -23.59 0.47 12.88
N GLN A 69 -24.78 -0.10 12.93
CA GLN A 69 -25.67 -0.14 14.11
C GLN A 69 -25.97 1.25 14.69
N VAL A 70 -26.11 2.26 13.83
CA VAL A 70 -26.44 3.63 14.22
C VAL A 70 -27.88 3.67 14.78
N ARG A 71 -28.02 3.80 16.11
CA ARG A 71 -29.32 3.80 16.82
C ARG A 71 -29.83 5.20 17.12
N SER A 72 -28.97 6.17 17.14
CA SER A 72 -29.27 7.57 17.41
C SER A 72 -28.28 8.48 16.71
N ILE A 73 -28.70 9.68 16.37
CA ILE A 73 -27.87 10.70 15.69
C ILE A 73 -27.81 11.99 16.52
N PRO A 74 -26.69 12.78 16.44
CA PRO A 74 -25.51 12.47 15.63
C PRO A 74 -24.73 11.28 16.20
N HIS A 75 -24.12 10.51 15.32
CA HIS A 75 -23.22 9.42 15.68
C HIS A 75 -21.99 9.54 14.79
N VAL A 76 -20.83 9.70 15.41
CA VAL A 76 -19.56 9.81 14.68
C VAL A 76 -18.74 8.54 14.91
N ILE A 77 -18.30 7.94 13.81
CA ILE A 77 -17.42 6.75 13.81
C ILE A 77 -16.10 7.16 13.18
N ALA A 78 -15.00 6.87 13.85
CA ALA A 78 -13.65 7.08 13.33
C ALA A 78 -13.11 5.81 12.66
N PHE A 79 -12.53 5.97 11.49
CA PHE A 79 -11.88 4.91 10.72
C PHE A 79 -10.39 5.19 10.58
N ALA A 80 -9.56 4.17 10.76
CA ALA A 80 -8.14 4.15 10.45
C ALA A 80 -7.79 2.77 9.88
N ASP A 81 -6.90 2.72 8.88
CA ASP A 81 -6.46 1.48 8.22
C ASP A 81 -7.62 0.59 7.73
N GLY A 82 -8.69 1.21 7.21
CA GLY A 82 -9.86 0.53 6.70
C GLY A 82 -10.81 -0.03 7.77
N GLN A 83 -10.58 0.25 9.05
CA GLN A 83 -11.36 -0.29 10.17
C GLN A 83 -11.94 0.81 11.08
N ALA A 84 -13.10 0.56 11.65
CA ALA A 84 -13.65 1.41 12.69
C ALA A 84 -12.83 1.24 13.98
N VAL A 85 -12.25 2.32 14.49
CA VAL A 85 -11.32 2.31 15.64
C VAL A 85 -11.86 2.98 16.90
N ASP A 86 -12.75 3.98 16.76
CA ASP A 86 -13.39 4.68 17.88
C ASP A 86 -14.73 5.29 17.44
N GLN A 87 -15.58 5.68 18.38
CA GLN A 87 -16.86 6.30 18.07
C GLN A 87 -17.41 7.11 19.25
N PHE A 88 -18.30 8.05 18.97
CA PHE A 88 -19.13 8.69 19.99
C PHE A 88 -20.54 9.00 19.48
N VAL A 89 -21.48 9.18 20.41
CA VAL A 89 -22.88 9.50 20.12
C VAL A 89 -23.27 10.80 20.81
N GLY A 90 -24.01 11.64 20.09
CA GLY A 90 -24.43 12.95 20.58
C GLY A 90 -23.43 14.06 20.30
N VAL A 91 -23.66 15.24 20.87
CA VAL A 91 -22.79 16.42 20.71
C VAL A 91 -21.76 16.45 21.80
N LEU A 92 -20.48 16.51 21.46
CA LEU A 92 -19.39 16.76 22.38
C LEU A 92 -19.01 18.25 22.36
N PRO A 93 -18.57 18.81 23.49
CA PRO A 93 -17.91 20.11 23.53
C PRO A 93 -16.65 20.15 22.65
N GLU A 94 -16.31 21.30 22.05
CA GLU A 94 -15.16 21.45 21.15
C GLU A 94 -13.86 20.89 21.74
N GLY A 95 -13.58 21.10 23.03
CA GLY A 95 -12.39 20.55 23.68
C GLY A 95 -12.32 19.02 23.64
N GLN A 96 -13.46 18.34 23.89
CA GLN A 96 -13.52 16.88 23.82
C GLN A 96 -13.45 16.37 22.37
N LEU A 97 -13.98 17.12 21.41
CA LEU A 97 -13.81 16.79 20.00
C LEU A 97 -12.34 16.87 19.57
N ARG A 98 -11.61 17.90 20.02
CA ARG A 98 -10.16 18.02 19.77
C ARG A 98 -9.40 16.85 20.38
N GLU A 99 -9.65 16.52 21.64
CA GLU A 99 -9.02 15.37 22.30
C GLU A 99 -9.34 14.04 21.59
N PHE A 100 -10.58 13.87 21.10
CA PHE A 100 -10.97 12.71 20.32
C PHE A 100 -10.17 12.62 19.01
N ILE A 101 -10.08 13.73 18.27
CA ILE A 101 -9.34 13.81 17.01
C ILE A 101 -7.83 13.62 17.24
N GLU A 102 -7.25 14.25 18.26
CA GLU A 102 -5.82 14.15 18.58
C GLU A 102 -5.38 12.71 18.89
N ARG A 103 -6.25 11.89 19.49
CA ARG A 103 -5.95 10.46 19.72
C ARG A 103 -5.93 9.63 18.44
N LEU A 104 -6.64 10.07 17.40
CA LEU A 104 -6.74 9.35 16.15
C LEU A 104 -5.64 9.74 15.16
N VAL A 105 -5.22 11.01 15.20
CA VAL A 105 -4.18 11.53 14.30
C VAL A 105 -2.82 10.97 14.70
N PRO A 106 -2.11 10.26 13.83
CA PRO A 106 -0.78 9.77 14.11
C PRO A 106 0.16 10.91 14.54
N GLN A 107 1.07 10.62 15.46
CA GLN A 107 2.07 11.55 15.94
C GLN A 107 3.48 10.96 15.74
N GLY A 108 4.49 11.83 15.66
CA GLY A 108 5.89 11.38 15.55
C GLY A 108 6.18 10.60 14.26
N ALA A 109 6.84 9.47 14.36
CA ALA A 109 7.27 8.66 13.21
C ALA A 109 6.09 8.20 12.31
N PRO A 110 4.95 7.69 12.84
CA PRO A 110 3.80 7.34 12.01
C PRO A 110 3.20 8.54 11.26
N ALA A 111 3.15 9.73 11.87
CA ALA A 111 2.67 10.93 11.19
C ALA A 111 3.55 11.31 10.00
N ALA A 112 4.86 11.35 10.19
CA ALA A 112 5.81 11.66 9.13
C ALA A 112 5.74 10.66 7.97
N ARG A 113 5.51 9.35 8.26
CA ARG A 113 5.29 8.34 7.23
C ARG A 113 4.02 8.60 6.42
N VAL A 114 2.90 8.93 7.07
CA VAL A 114 1.63 9.24 6.38
C VAL A 114 1.78 10.48 5.49
N GLU A 115 2.48 11.52 5.99
CA GLU A 115 2.78 12.72 5.18
C GLU A 115 3.68 12.37 3.97
N ALA A 116 4.64 11.45 4.13
CA ALA A 116 5.47 10.95 3.03
C ALA A 116 4.64 10.22 1.95
N GLN A 117 3.70 9.37 2.35
CA GLN A 117 2.81 8.67 1.43
C GLN A 117 1.91 9.65 0.66
N THR A 118 1.43 10.70 1.33
CA THR A 118 0.68 11.78 0.69
C THR A 118 1.54 12.53 -0.33
N ALA A 119 2.78 12.87 0.04
CA ALA A 119 3.74 13.51 -0.87
C ALA A 119 4.01 12.66 -2.12
N LEU A 120 4.15 11.33 -1.96
CA LEU A 120 4.30 10.40 -3.08
C LEU A 120 3.08 10.39 -4.00
N ALA A 121 1.87 10.36 -3.44
CA ALA A 121 0.63 10.39 -4.21
C ALA A 121 0.48 11.70 -5.02
N GLU A 122 1.06 12.80 -4.54
CA GLU A 122 1.10 14.10 -5.20
C GLU A 122 2.32 14.28 -6.13
N GLY A 123 3.19 13.26 -6.25
CA GLY A 123 4.39 13.29 -7.09
C GLY A 123 5.58 14.07 -6.49
N ARG A 124 5.50 14.47 -5.21
CA ARG A 124 6.55 15.21 -4.48
C ARG A 124 7.55 14.24 -3.85
N ARG A 125 8.41 13.64 -4.70
CA ARG A 125 9.31 12.54 -4.28
C ARG A 125 10.39 13.00 -3.29
N ASP A 126 10.98 14.18 -3.49
CA ASP A 126 12.02 14.71 -2.61
C ASP A 126 11.46 14.97 -1.21
N ASP A 127 10.25 15.55 -1.12
CA ASP A 127 9.57 15.73 0.17
C ASP A 127 9.31 14.39 0.87
N ALA A 128 8.97 13.34 0.10
CA ALA A 128 8.75 12.01 0.65
C ALA A 128 10.04 11.42 1.24
N TYR A 129 11.20 11.60 0.60
CA TYR A 129 12.48 11.19 1.16
C TYR A 129 12.78 11.89 2.48
N ASP A 130 12.58 13.19 2.56
CA ASP A 130 12.82 13.99 3.77
C ASP A 130 11.88 13.57 4.91
N LEU A 131 10.60 13.32 4.60
CA LEU A 131 9.60 12.89 5.56
C LEU A 131 9.87 11.46 6.08
N LEU A 132 10.27 10.53 5.21
CA LEU A 132 10.68 9.18 5.63
C LEU A 132 11.96 9.22 6.48
N GLN A 133 12.89 10.10 6.15
CA GLN A 133 14.08 10.32 6.98
C GLN A 133 13.69 10.90 8.35
N ALA A 134 12.76 11.85 8.41
CA ALA A 134 12.25 12.38 9.66
C ALA A 134 11.54 11.30 10.50
N ALA A 135 10.73 10.42 9.87
CA ALA A 135 10.11 9.29 10.54
C ALA A 135 11.16 8.38 11.21
N LEU A 136 12.22 8.05 10.48
CA LEU A 136 13.32 7.19 10.97
C LEU A 136 14.23 7.89 11.99
N ALA A 137 14.27 9.22 12.01
CA ALA A 137 14.92 9.99 13.05
C ALA A 137 14.12 9.99 14.37
N TYR A 138 12.77 9.96 14.28
CA TYR A 138 11.89 9.79 15.46
C TYR A 138 11.97 8.37 16.03
N ASP A 139 11.91 7.36 15.16
CA ASP A 139 11.97 5.95 15.52
C ASP A 139 12.86 5.18 14.53
N PRO A 140 14.13 4.96 14.87
CA PRO A 140 15.06 4.20 14.03
C PRO A 140 14.64 2.73 13.80
N GLY A 141 13.73 2.19 14.63
CA GLY A 141 13.19 0.83 14.52
C GLY A 141 11.88 0.74 13.74
N PHE A 142 11.41 1.83 13.13
CA PHE A 142 10.15 1.86 12.39
C PHE A 142 10.30 1.23 11.01
N ASP A 143 10.21 -0.10 10.95
CA ASP A 143 10.44 -0.89 9.74
C ASP A 143 9.50 -0.51 8.58
N GLU A 144 8.26 -0.13 8.85
CA GLU A 144 7.30 0.27 7.81
C GLU A 144 7.77 1.52 7.05
N ALA A 145 8.28 2.53 7.76
CA ALA A 145 8.85 3.72 7.11
C ALA A 145 10.15 3.41 6.37
N ARG A 146 10.95 2.49 6.92
CA ARG A 146 12.18 2.03 6.28
C ARG A 146 11.88 1.26 4.99
N MET A 147 10.88 0.39 4.99
CA MET A 147 10.44 -0.31 3.78
C MET A 147 9.89 0.64 2.72
N ASP A 148 9.08 1.65 3.11
CA ASP A 148 8.62 2.70 2.19
C ASP A 148 9.82 3.41 1.53
N ARG A 149 10.87 3.73 2.31
CA ARG A 149 12.10 4.34 1.80
C ARG A 149 12.89 3.41 0.87
N ILE A 150 13.00 2.13 1.22
CA ILE A 150 13.67 1.11 0.37
C ILE A 150 12.94 1.00 -0.97
N GLU A 151 11.64 0.91 -0.98
CA GLU A 151 10.85 0.84 -2.22
C GLU A 151 11.08 2.06 -3.10
N LEU A 152 11.09 3.26 -2.51
CA LEU A 152 11.36 4.50 -3.21
C LEU A 152 12.78 4.55 -3.80
N LEU A 153 13.80 4.10 -3.03
CA LEU A 153 15.19 3.98 -3.50
C LEU A 153 15.31 2.98 -4.67
N LEU A 154 14.62 1.84 -4.57
CA LEU A 154 14.58 0.85 -5.64
C LEU A 154 13.89 1.41 -6.90
N GLU A 155 12.84 2.20 -6.74
CA GLU A 155 12.19 2.88 -7.87
C GLU A 155 13.12 3.85 -8.58
N ASP A 156 13.95 4.57 -7.82
CA ASP A 156 14.92 5.53 -8.35
C ASP A 156 16.25 4.86 -8.77
N ASN A 157 16.30 3.51 -8.76
CA ASN A 157 17.48 2.70 -9.09
C ASN A 157 18.72 3.00 -8.22
N ARG A 158 18.51 3.46 -6.98
CA ARG A 158 19.53 3.71 -5.95
C ARG A 158 19.80 2.44 -5.15
N ILE A 159 20.33 1.42 -5.82
CA ILE A 159 20.40 0.04 -5.32
C ILE A 159 21.28 -0.08 -4.06
N ASP A 160 22.46 0.57 -4.06
CA ASP A 160 23.38 0.46 -2.91
C ASP A 160 22.78 1.10 -1.65
N GLU A 161 22.06 2.20 -1.80
CA GLU A 161 21.38 2.85 -0.68
C GLU A 161 20.19 2.00 -0.18
N ALA A 162 19.46 1.37 -1.09
CA ALA A 162 18.40 0.44 -0.71
C ALA A 162 18.97 -0.75 0.11
N ARG A 163 20.14 -1.30 -0.26
CA ARG A 163 20.80 -2.37 0.50
C ARG A 163 21.16 -1.92 1.91
N ASN A 164 21.77 -0.75 2.04
CA ASN A 164 22.13 -0.21 3.35
C ASN A 164 20.90 -0.07 4.26
N GLU A 165 19.75 0.30 3.71
CA GLU A 165 18.49 0.38 4.48
C GLU A 165 17.95 -1.02 4.84
N VAL A 166 18.09 -2.01 3.95
CA VAL A 166 17.68 -3.40 4.25
C VAL A 166 18.46 -3.97 5.43
N ASP A 167 19.76 -3.69 5.54
CA ASP A 167 20.60 -4.16 6.65
C ASP A 167 20.17 -3.60 8.01
N LEU A 168 19.39 -2.53 8.02
CA LEU A 168 18.86 -1.87 9.21
C LEU A 168 17.44 -2.34 9.60
N LEU A 169 16.82 -3.23 8.82
CA LEU A 169 15.51 -3.81 9.15
C LEU A 169 15.62 -4.77 10.32
N SER A 170 14.58 -4.82 11.13
CA SER A 170 14.51 -5.71 12.28
C SER A 170 14.49 -7.20 11.87
N PRO A 171 14.95 -8.11 12.73
CA PRO A 171 14.82 -9.56 12.49
C PRO A 171 13.37 -10.02 12.33
N LYS A 172 12.40 -9.32 12.94
CA LYS A 172 10.99 -9.62 12.81
C LYS A 172 10.53 -9.49 11.34
N THR A 173 10.97 -8.45 10.65
CA THR A 173 10.64 -8.20 9.25
C THR A 173 11.44 -9.12 8.32
N THR A 174 12.75 -9.27 8.55
CA THR A 174 13.64 -10.02 7.64
C THR A 174 13.50 -11.54 7.76
N GLN A 175 13.06 -12.08 8.90
CA GLN A 175 12.84 -13.50 9.14
C GLN A 175 11.37 -13.89 9.16
N GLY A 176 10.45 -12.92 9.08
CA GLY A 176 9.02 -13.12 9.03
C GLY A 176 8.52 -13.48 7.63
N ILE A 177 7.21 -13.74 7.55
CA ILE A 177 6.50 -13.89 6.26
C ILE A 177 5.92 -12.51 5.91
N ASP A 178 6.77 -11.63 5.39
CA ASP A 178 6.35 -10.30 4.93
C ASP A 178 6.43 -10.24 3.40
N ALA A 179 5.30 -10.04 2.73
CA ALA A 179 5.21 -10.02 1.28
C ALA A 179 5.99 -8.85 0.66
N ARG A 180 5.99 -7.68 1.30
CA ARG A 180 6.74 -6.50 0.86
C ARG A 180 8.25 -6.76 0.94
N PHE A 181 8.72 -7.31 2.06
CA PHE A 181 10.13 -7.66 2.21
C PHE A 181 10.57 -8.70 1.18
N ASN A 182 9.75 -9.74 0.94
CA ASN A 182 10.03 -10.74 -0.09
C ASN A 182 10.12 -10.11 -1.49
N ALA A 183 9.26 -9.15 -1.82
CA ALA A 183 9.33 -8.41 -3.07
C ALA A 183 10.63 -7.60 -3.19
N ILE A 184 10.98 -6.83 -2.16
CA ILE A 184 12.24 -6.08 -2.07
C ILE A 184 13.43 -7.02 -2.29
N LYS A 185 13.49 -8.13 -1.54
CA LYS A 185 14.54 -9.13 -1.65
C LYS A 185 14.63 -9.72 -3.06
N THR A 186 13.50 -10.11 -3.64
CA THR A 186 13.47 -10.65 -5.01
C THR A 186 14.06 -9.67 -6.03
N ARG A 187 13.79 -8.38 -5.88
CA ARG A 187 14.37 -7.39 -6.78
C ARG A 187 15.87 -7.22 -6.56
N LEU A 188 16.35 -7.18 -5.32
CA LEU A 188 17.77 -7.10 -5.02
C LEU A 188 18.52 -8.35 -5.50
N ASP A 189 17.97 -9.53 -5.25
CA ASP A 189 18.54 -10.82 -5.71
C ASP A 189 18.59 -10.85 -7.26
N ALA A 190 17.58 -10.30 -7.95
CA ALA A 190 17.58 -10.21 -9.40
C ALA A 190 18.63 -9.23 -9.94
N VAL A 191 18.87 -8.10 -9.26
CA VAL A 191 19.95 -7.18 -9.61
C VAL A 191 21.31 -7.85 -9.44
N ASP A 192 21.52 -8.60 -8.36
CA ASP A 192 22.76 -9.34 -8.13
C ASP A 192 22.98 -10.42 -9.19
N ALA A 193 21.93 -11.22 -9.44
CA ALA A 193 21.99 -12.26 -10.46
C ALA A 193 22.25 -11.66 -11.87
N ALA A 194 21.76 -10.48 -12.15
CA ALA A 194 21.94 -9.81 -13.43
C ALA A 194 23.31 -9.16 -13.62
N ALA A 195 24.04 -8.90 -12.53
CA ALA A 195 25.33 -8.18 -12.58
C ALA A 195 26.39 -8.89 -13.45
N ASP A 196 26.42 -10.21 -13.41
CA ASP A 196 27.37 -11.06 -14.15
C ASP A 196 26.77 -11.64 -15.43
N LEU A 197 25.51 -11.34 -15.76
CA LEU A 197 24.86 -11.88 -16.94
C LEU A 197 25.21 -11.07 -18.22
N PRO A 198 25.15 -11.73 -19.40
CA PRO A 198 25.22 -11.02 -20.66
C PRO A 198 24.11 -9.93 -20.77
N PRO A 199 24.30 -8.94 -21.64
CA PRO A 199 23.24 -7.97 -21.94
C PRO A 199 21.92 -8.63 -22.32
N THR A 200 20.80 -7.99 -21.97
CA THR A 200 19.44 -8.53 -22.16
C THR A 200 19.20 -9.04 -23.59
N ASP A 201 19.69 -8.32 -24.61
CA ASP A 201 19.55 -8.71 -26.02
C ASP A 201 20.24 -10.06 -26.32
N ALA A 202 21.39 -10.32 -25.69
CA ALA A 202 22.09 -11.57 -25.83
C ALA A 202 21.36 -12.75 -25.15
N LEU A 203 20.75 -12.48 -24.00
CA LEU A 203 19.89 -13.44 -23.30
C LEU A 203 18.62 -13.74 -24.09
N GLU A 204 17.98 -12.73 -24.69
CA GLU A 204 16.85 -12.89 -25.58
C GLU A 204 17.21 -13.77 -26.80
N ALA A 205 18.37 -13.52 -27.42
CA ALA A 205 18.87 -14.35 -28.52
C ALA A 205 19.15 -15.80 -28.08
N SER A 206 19.70 -16.00 -26.87
CA SER A 206 19.95 -17.34 -26.33
C SER A 206 18.64 -18.11 -26.15
N VAL A 207 17.62 -17.50 -25.55
CA VAL A 207 16.29 -18.10 -25.38
C VAL A 207 15.60 -18.35 -26.73
N ALA A 208 15.78 -17.45 -27.69
CA ALA A 208 15.22 -17.65 -29.05
C ALA A 208 15.85 -18.84 -29.76
N ASN A 209 17.16 -19.05 -29.61
CA ASN A 209 17.90 -20.15 -30.21
C ASN A 209 17.61 -21.49 -29.51
N ASN A 210 17.40 -21.50 -28.22
CA ASN A 210 17.04 -22.69 -27.45
C ASN A 210 15.85 -22.40 -26.53
N PRO A 211 14.60 -22.48 -27.02
CA PRO A 211 13.42 -22.15 -26.23
C PRO A 211 13.15 -23.06 -25.02
N ASP A 212 13.78 -24.20 -24.93
CA ASP A 212 13.61 -25.17 -23.85
C ASP A 212 14.70 -25.07 -22.76
N ASP A 213 15.65 -24.15 -22.92
CA ASP A 213 16.65 -23.85 -21.92
C ASP A 213 16.03 -23.02 -20.77
N LEU A 214 15.71 -23.73 -19.69
CA LEU A 214 15.06 -23.10 -18.52
C LEU A 214 16.01 -22.19 -17.73
N GLU A 215 17.32 -22.49 -17.74
CA GLU A 215 18.32 -21.64 -17.11
C GLU A 215 18.42 -20.29 -17.84
N ALA A 216 18.59 -20.31 -19.18
CA ALA A 216 18.62 -19.09 -19.98
C ALA A 216 17.33 -18.26 -19.84
N ARG A 217 16.15 -18.93 -19.72
CA ARG A 217 14.88 -18.23 -19.44
C ARG A 217 14.83 -17.59 -18.07
N PHE A 218 15.38 -18.27 -17.05
CA PHE A 218 15.41 -17.74 -15.69
C PHE A 218 16.37 -16.56 -15.59
N ASP A 219 17.54 -16.66 -16.24
CA ASP A 219 18.51 -15.56 -16.32
C ASP A 219 17.91 -14.33 -17.01
N LEU A 220 17.21 -14.54 -18.13
CA LEU A 220 16.50 -13.45 -18.83
C LEU A 220 15.39 -12.85 -17.94
N ALA A 221 14.64 -13.68 -17.21
CA ALA A 221 13.63 -13.19 -16.28
C ALA A 221 14.25 -12.33 -15.17
N ASN A 222 15.39 -12.73 -14.59
CA ASN A 222 16.12 -11.94 -13.60
C ASN A 222 16.59 -10.59 -14.17
N ALA A 223 17.19 -10.59 -15.36
CA ALA A 223 17.60 -9.35 -16.02
C ALA A 223 16.40 -8.42 -16.27
N LEU A 224 15.24 -8.95 -16.66
CA LEU A 224 14.02 -8.18 -16.87
C LEU A 224 13.44 -7.65 -15.57
N ILE A 225 13.48 -8.41 -14.46
CA ILE A 225 13.08 -7.95 -13.12
C ILE A 225 13.98 -6.80 -12.66
N ALA A 226 15.30 -6.96 -12.79
CA ALA A 226 16.27 -5.93 -12.44
C ALA A 226 15.97 -4.59 -13.15
N HIS A 227 15.54 -4.67 -14.43
CA HIS A 227 15.17 -3.52 -15.26
C HIS A 227 13.68 -3.13 -15.16
N ARG A 228 12.91 -3.67 -14.21
CA ARG A 228 11.47 -3.41 -13.99
C ARG A 228 10.58 -3.74 -15.21
N LYS A 229 11.03 -4.58 -16.12
CA LYS A 229 10.26 -5.08 -17.27
C LYS A 229 9.41 -6.29 -16.86
N TYR A 230 8.50 -6.09 -15.89
CA TYR A 230 7.76 -7.16 -15.21
C TYR A 230 6.92 -8.03 -16.16
N ALA A 231 6.29 -7.43 -17.18
CA ALA A 231 5.49 -8.18 -18.16
C ALA A 231 6.32 -9.25 -18.87
N GLY A 232 7.52 -8.89 -19.35
CA GLY A 232 8.44 -9.83 -20.00
C GLY A 232 8.97 -10.88 -19.03
N ALA A 233 9.34 -10.48 -17.81
CA ALA A 233 9.78 -11.43 -16.79
C ALA A 233 8.71 -12.49 -16.50
N LEU A 234 7.45 -12.06 -16.31
CA LEU A 234 6.32 -12.97 -16.06
C LEU A 234 6.06 -13.94 -17.23
N GLU A 235 6.32 -13.53 -18.47
CA GLU A 235 6.22 -14.40 -19.64
C GLU A 235 7.22 -15.55 -19.56
N HIS A 236 8.50 -15.26 -19.29
CA HIS A 236 9.54 -16.26 -19.19
C HIS A 236 9.35 -17.16 -17.97
N LEU A 237 8.98 -16.61 -16.82
CA LEU A 237 8.69 -17.38 -15.61
C LEU A 237 7.50 -18.33 -15.79
N LEU A 238 6.42 -17.88 -16.45
CA LEU A 238 5.29 -18.74 -16.77
C LEU A 238 5.69 -19.87 -17.71
N ALA A 239 6.54 -19.59 -18.71
CA ALA A 239 7.05 -20.62 -19.61
C ALA A 239 7.88 -21.68 -18.87
N ILE A 240 8.63 -21.31 -17.81
CA ILE A 240 9.32 -22.25 -16.94
C ILE A 240 8.30 -23.12 -16.20
N VAL A 241 7.29 -22.53 -15.55
CA VAL A 241 6.25 -23.28 -14.81
C VAL A 241 5.52 -24.27 -15.71
N GLN A 242 5.25 -23.89 -16.97
CA GLN A 242 4.55 -24.74 -17.94
C GLN A 242 5.41 -25.92 -18.46
N ARG A 243 6.74 -25.77 -18.51
CA ARG A 243 7.64 -26.80 -18.99
C ARG A 243 8.13 -27.74 -17.89
N ASP A 244 8.55 -27.17 -16.79
CA ASP A 244 8.98 -27.93 -15.61
C ASP A 244 8.62 -27.17 -14.33
N ARG A 245 7.55 -27.59 -13.71
CA ARG A 245 7.07 -27.00 -12.46
C ARG A 245 8.07 -27.20 -11.29
N ALA A 246 8.86 -28.27 -11.32
CA ALA A 246 9.80 -28.60 -10.25
C ALA A 246 11.17 -27.92 -10.44
N PHE A 247 11.40 -27.25 -11.56
CA PHE A 247 12.65 -26.57 -11.85
C PHE A 247 13.10 -25.70 -10.66
N ARG A 248 14.32 -25.96 -10.16
CA ARG A 248 14.93 -25.26 -9.03
C ARG A 248 13.95 -25.09 -7.85
N ASP A 249 13.30 -26.16 -7.44
CA ASP A 249 12.32 -26.15 -6.32
C ASP A 249 11.18 -25.15 -6.52
N ASP A 250 10.53 -25.22 -7.69
CA ASP A 250 9.37 -24.39 -8.07
C ASP A 250 9.72 -22.88 -8.14
N ILE A 251 10.98 -22.54 -8.51
CA ILE A 251 11.45 -21.15 -8.52
C ILE A 251 10.62 -20.27 -9.46
N GLY A 252 10.19 -20.80 -10.61
CA GLY A 252 9.39 -20.05 -11.56
C GLY A 252 8.11 -19.48 -10.96
N ARG A 253 7.32 -20.32 -10.27
CA ARG A 253 6.10 -19.88 -9.58
C ARG A 253 6.39 -18.97 -8.39
N LYS A 254 7.39 -19.33 -7.56
CA LYS A 254 7.78 -18.53 -6.40
C LYS A 254 8.16 -17.11 -6.83
N THR A 255 8.99 -16.98 -7.87
CA THR A 255 9.40 -15.67 -8.41
C THR A 255 8.23 -14.92 -9.04
N MET A 256 7.30 -15.60 -9.75
CA MET A 256 6.09 -14.94 -10.25
C MET A 256 5.26 -14.29 -9.13
N LEU A 257 5.09 -14.96 -7.99
CA LEU A 257 4.36 -14.41 -6.85
C LEU A 257 5.03 -13.13 -6.33
N SER A 258 6.35 -13.15 -6.14
CA SER A 258 7.09 -11.95 -5.72
C SER A 258 7.03 -10.82 -6.78
N VAL A 259 7.03 -11.15 -8.07
CA VAL A 259 6.87 -10.14 -9.13
C VAL A 259 5.46 -9.54 -9.11
N PHE A 260 4.42 -10.27 -8.70
CA PHE A 260 3.10 -9.67 -8.50
C PHE A 260 3.09 -8.59 -7.40
N ASP A 261 3.87 -8.80 -6.34
CA ASP A 261 4.00 -7.80 -5.28
C ASP A 261 4.83 -6.60 -5.76
N LEU A 262 5.93 -6.83 -6.50
CA LEU A 262 6.71 -5.75 -7.16
C LEU A 262 5.89 -4.92 -8.15
N ALA A 263 4.95 -5.56 -8.84
CA ALA A 263 4.08 -4.93 -9.84
C ALA A 263 2.71 -4.50 -9.27
N ALA A 264 2.55 -4.39 -7.93
CA ALA A 264 1.25 -4.06 -7.29
C ALA A 264 0.64 -2.74 -7.81
N HIS A 265 1.48 -1.78 -8.23
CA HIS A 265 1.07 -0.53 -8.86
C HIS A 265 0.50 -0.70 -10.30
N GLN A 266 0.52 -1.92 -10.86
CA GLN A 266 -0.04 -2.31 -12.16
C GLN A 266 -1.12 -3.39 -11.99
N PRO A 267 -2.28 -3.08 -11.40
CA PRO A 267 -3.27 -4.09 -11.00
C PRO A 267 -3.82 -4.92 -12.17
N GLU A 268 -3.95 -4.34 -13.35
CA GLU A 268 -4.40 -5.05 -14.55
C GLU A 268 -3.39 -6.11 -15.01
N LEU A 269 -2.10 -5.77 -15.00
CA LEU A 269 -1.01 -6.70 -15.30
C LEU A 269 -1.05 -7.88 -14.31
N VAL A 270 -1.09 -7.59 -13.02
CA VAL A 270 -1.13 -8.61 -11.96
C VAL A 270 -2.33 -9.51 -12.11
N ALA A 271 -3.53 -8.96 -12.32
CA ALA A 271 -4.76 -9.73 -12.50
C ALA A 271 -4.70 -10.66 -13.73
N GLN A 272 -4.15 -10.16 -14.85
CA GLN A 272 -3.95 -10.95 -16.06
C GLN A 272 -3.02 -12.16 -15.81
N TRP A 273 -1.86 -11.92 -15.20
CA TRP A 273 -0.86 -12.96 -15.01
C TRP A 273 -1.20 -13.95 -13.89
N ARG A 274 -1.93 -13.51 -12.85
CA ARG A 274 -2.51 -14.44 -11.87
C ARG A 274 -3.47 -15.44 -12.50
N ARG A 275 -4.32 -15.00 -13.42
CA ARG A 275 -5.22 -15.91 -14.18
C ARG A 275 -4.43 -16.90 -15.03
N LYS A 276 -3.39 -16.44 -15.77
CA LYS A 276 -2.53 -17.32 -16.58
C LYS A 276 -1.79 -18.35 -15.73
N LEU A 277 -1.23 -17.93 -14.60
CA LEU A 277 -0.57 -18.82 -13.66
C LEU A 277 -1.54 -19.88 -13.13
N SER A 278 -2.73 -19.46 -12.65
CA SER A 278 -3.77 -20.39 -12.17
C SER A 278 -4.14 -21.42 -13.23
N ALA A 279 -4.36 -21.00 -14.49
CA ALA A 279 -4.67 -21.91 -15.59
C ALA A 279 -3.53 -22.90 -15.94
N SER A 280 -2.29 -22.61 -15.55
CA SER A 280 -1.13 -23.49 -15.78
C SER A 280 -0.90 -24.49 -14.64
N LEU A 281 -1.60 -24.33 -13.51
CA LEU A 281 -1.44 -25.18 -12.33
C LEU A 281 -2.50 -26.29 -12.27
N TYR A 282 -3.59 -26.14 -13.00
CA TYR A 282 -4.73 -27.05 -13.09
C TYR A 282 -4.97 -27.49 -14.53
#